data_ffb1687c0c6a41b6f094ef3c325b6f14
#
_entry.id   ffb1687c0c6a41b6f094ef3c325b6f14
#
_cell.length_a   1.000
_cell.length_b   1.000
_cell.length_c   1.000
_cell.angle_alpha   90.00
_cell.angle_beta   90.00
_cell.angle_gamma   90.00
#
_symmetry.space_group_name_H-M   'P 1'
#
loop_
_entity.id
_entity.type
_entity.pdbx_description
1 polymer ?
#
loop_
_entity_poly.entity_id
_entity_poly.type
_entity_poly.pdbx_seq_one_letter_code
_entity_poly.pdbx_strand_id
1 'polypeptide(L)'
;MAYYPALVIEALKKVVHPAKGQDIVSLGMVEDDIRIDGNRVSFSLIFDRPNDPLVASLKAKAAEAIRATLGPEVDIDGNIFVKIRQKAKPAEAPLLPGVKNIIAVASGKGGVGKSTVTSNLAIALAQAGQRVGLLDADIFGPSVPIMFNAEDARPVLSDNSTEGHELIAPIERYGVKMLSIGFFVDPKQAVMWRGAMATNAIKQLLSEGDWGQLDYLLIDMPPGTSDIQISLVGLLKLSGAIIVSTPQKVALADARKGVDMFLNDKVNVPVLGIVENMAWFTPAELPLNKYFIFGRDGAKFMADELGVPLLGQIPIVQSIRECGDEGHPAALDADSIAGQAFRQIADRIINK
;
A
#
# COMPACT_ATOMS: atom_id res chain seq x y z
N MET A 1 6.96 17.14 46.28
CA MET A 1 7.87 17.23 45.12
C MET A 1 7.09 16.91 43.87
N ALA A 2 7.29 17.63 42.78
CA ALA A 2 6.68 17.24 41.52
C ALA A 2 7.49 16.07 40.91
N TYR A 3 6.82 14.98 40.57
CA TYR A 3 7.44 13.86 39.92
C TYR A 3 7.53 14.10 38.40
N TYR A 4 8.65 13.72 37.77
CA TYR A 4 8.87 13.83 36.33
C TYR A 4 9.39 12.51 35.78
N PRO A 5 9.04 12.11 34.54
CA PRO A 5 9.52 10.86 33.91
C PRO A 5 11.03 10.68 33.96
N ALA A 6 11.81 11.77 33.81
CA ALA A 6 13.27 11.74 33.91
C ALA A 6 13.78 11.22 35.26
N LEU A 7 13.15 11.59 36.39
CA LEU A 7 13.52 11.10 37.71
C LEU A 7 13.19 9.60 37.88
N VAL A 8 12.12 9.12 37.28
CA VAL A 8 11.77 7.69 37.26
C VAL A 8 12.85 6.91 36.49
N ILE A 9 13.27 7.41 35.34
CA ILE A 9 14.35 6.80 34.53
C ILE A 9 15.67 6.80 35.31
N GLU A 10 16.02 7.88 36.00
CA GLU A 10 17.23 7.93 36.85
C GLU A 10 17.17 6.90 37.99
N ALA A 11 16.03 6.73 38.63
CA ALA A 11 15.83 5.70 39.63
C ALA A 11 16.02 4.27 39.04
N LEU A 12 15.45 4.02 37.87
CA LEU A 12 15.51 2.73 37.18
C LEU A 12 16.91 2.38 36.65
N LYS A 13 17.76 3.37 36.33
CA LYS A 13 19.19 3.15 36.01
C LYS A 13 19.99 2.55 37.15
N LYS A 14 19.52 2.64 38.39
CA LYS A 14 20.16 1.99 39.54
C LYS A 14 19.82 0.50 39.65
N VAL A 15 18.85 0.01 38.90
CA VAL A 15 18.40 -1.38 38.93
C VAL A 15 19.22 -2.19 37.95
N VAL A 16 20.13 -3.02 38.45
CA VAL A 16 20.99 -3.88 37.62
C VAL A 16 20.35 -5.24 37.40
N HIS A 17 20.35 -5.68 36.13
CA HIS A 17 19.88 -7.01 35.76
C HIS A 17 20.88 -8.08 36.22
N PRO A 18 20.47 -9.05 37.04
CA PRO A 18 21.42 -9.96 37.75
C PRO A 18 22.24 -10.83 36.79
N ALA A 19 21.70 -11.20 35.64
CA ALA A 19 22.42 -12.08 34.70
C ALA A 19 23.22 -11.29 33.64
N LYS A 20 22.87 -9.99 33.37
CA LYS A 20 23.50 -9.21 32.30
C LYS A 20 24.48 -8.15 32.83
N GLY A 21 24.45 -7.84 34.15
CA GLY A 21 25.37 -6.90 34.78
C GLY A 21 25.20 -5.42 34.36
N GLN A 22 24.16 -5.11 33.59
CA GLN A 22 23.81 -3.77 33.13
C GLN A 22 22.48 -3.32 33.73
N ASP A 23 22.24 -2.02 33.79
CA ASP A 23 20.96 -1.48 34.25
C ASP A 23 19.83 -1.76 33.28
N ILE A 24 18.60 -1.85 33.80
CA ILE A 24 17.41 -2.22 33.02
C ILE A 24 17.01 -1.18 31.97
N VAL A 25 17.42 0.09 32.13
CA VAL A 25 17.14 1.16 31.15
C VAL A 25 18.06 0.98 29.94
N SER A 26 19.37 0.84 30.18
CA SER A 26 20.37 0.58 29.13
C SER A 26 20.13 -0.72 28.38
N LEU A 27 19.50 -1.71 29.02
CA LEU A 27 19.07 -2.98 28.38
C LEU A 27 17.78 -2.85 27.57
N GLY A 28 17.17 -1.66 27.51
CA GLY A 28 15.89 -1.45 26.83
C GLY A 28 14.75 -2.28 27.43
N MET A 29 14.78 -2.52 28.74
CA MET A 29 13.74 -3.25 29.48
C MET A 29 12.68 -2.32 30.09
N VAL A 30 12.80 -1.00 29.92
CA VAL A 30 11.80 -0.02 30.35
C VAL A 30 11.11 0.51 29.12
N GLU A 31 9.77 0.38 29.07
CA GLU A 31 8.95 0.92 27.97
C GLU A 31 8.81 2.45 28.11
N ASP A 32 8.63 3.14 26.99
CA ASP A 32 8.36 4.58 26.96
C ASP A 32 6.87 4.87 27.19
N ASP A 33 6.31 4.29 28.27
CA ASP A 33 4.91 4.45 28.70
C ASP A 33 4.79 4.94 30.16
N ILE A 34 5.83 5.65 30.65
CA ILE A 34 5.83 6.18 32.00
C ILE A 34 4.72 7.21 32.16
N ARG A 35 3.79 6.95 33.09
CA ARG A 35 2.68 7.87 33.44
C ARG A 35 2.79 8.26 34.90
N ILE A 36 2.57 9.54 35.18
CA ILE A 36 2.58 10.12 36.51
C ILE A 36 1.27 10.85 36.71
N ASP A 37 0.51 10.45 37.74
CA ASP A 37 -0.75 11.06 38.14
C ASP A 37 -0.71 11.32 39.66
N GLY A 38 -0.48 12.58 40.03
CA GLY A 38 -0.20 12.95 41.41
C GLY A 38 1.02 12.24 41.98
N ASN A 39 0.82 11.37 42.98
CA ASN A 39 1.87 10.52 43.56
C ASN A 39 1.94 9.12 42.96
N ARG A 40 1.04 8.80 42.02
CA ARG A 40 1.00 7.49 41.35
C ARG A 40 1.93 7.49 40.14
N VAL A 41 2.82 6.49 40.10
CA VAL A 41 3.75 6.26 38.99
C VAL A 41 3.44 4.89 38.39
N SER A 42 3.28 4.81 37.08
CA SER A 42 3.04 3.54 36.37
C SER A 42 3.91 3.46 35.10
N PHE A 43 4.41 2.27 34.82
CA PHE A 43 5.19 1.98 33.60
C PHE A 43 5.24 0.47 33.33
N SER A 44 5.77 0.06 32.18
CA SER A 44 5.93 -1.34 31.81
C SER A 44 7.40 -1.74 31.75
N LEU A 45 7.68 -2.95 32.26
CA LEU A 45 8.94 -3.64 32.04
C LEU A 45 8.81 -4.67 30.92
N ILE A 46 9.78 -4.68 29.99
CA ILE A 46 9.82 -5.54 28.83
C ILE A 46 10.69 -6.77 29.15
N PHE A 47 10.12 -7.96 28.92
CA PHE A 47 10.81 -9.25 29.08
C PHE A 47 10.81 -10.03 27.78
N ASP A 48 11.79 -10.93 27.61
CA ASP A 48 11.90 -11.76 26.39
C ASP A 48 10.99 -13.01 26.43
N ARG A 49 10.47 -13.38 27.63
CA ARG A 49 9.61 -14.57 27.85
C ARG A 49 8.45 -14.25 28.79
N PRO A 50 7.26 -14.85 28.56
CA PRO A 50 6.07 -14.61 29.41
C PRO A 50 6.28 -14.98 30.89
N ASN A 51 7.04 -16.04 31.16
CA ASN A 51 7.30 -16.57 32.51
C ASN A 51 8.77 -16.44 32.89
N ASP A 52 9.35 -15.24 32.70
CA ASP A 52 10.72 -14.98 33.10
C ASP A 52 10.82 -15.03 34.64
N PRO A 53 11.71 -15.85 35.21
CA PRO A 53 11.84 -15.97 36.67
C PRO A 53 12.29 -14.68 37.36
N LEU A 54 12.84 -13.72 36.61
CA LEU A 54 13.29 -12.42 37.13
C LEU A 54 12.20 -11.37 37.24
N VAL A 55 11.00 -11.62 36.72
CA VAL A 55 9.88 -10.64 36.72
C VAL A 55 9.60 -10.13 38.11
N ALA A 56 9.38 -11.01 39.09
CA ALA A 56 9.06 -10.61 40.46
C ALA A 56 10.22 -9.84 41.12
N SER A 57 11.45 -10.30 40.94
CA SER A 57 12.63 -9.67 41.51
C SER A 57 12.92 -8.30 40.93
N LEU A 58 12.81 -8.14 39.57
CA LEU A 58 13.06 -6.86 38.92
C LEU A 58 11.95 -5.84 39.20
N LYS A 59 10.69 -6.26 39.31
CA LYS A 59 9.58 -5.39 39.73
C LYS A 59 9.80 -4.87 41.15
N ALA A 60 10.20 -5.76 42.09
CA ALA A 60 10.48 -5.35 43.48
C ALA A 60 11.64 -4.36 43.55
N LYS A 61 12.76 -4.64 42.86
CA LYS A 61 13.93 -3.73 42.83
C LYS A 61 13.60 -2.39 42.16
N ALA A 62 12.78 -2.39 41.11
CA ALA A 62 12.34 -1.17 40.46
C ALA A 62 11.47 -0.32 41.39
N ALA A 63 10.53 -0.95 42.09
CA ALA A 63 9.69 -0.25 43.10
C ALA A 63 10.55 0.33 44.23
N GLU A 64 11.51 -0.43 44.74
CA GLU A 64 12.44 0.02 45.79
C GLU A 64 13.29 1.21 45.31
N ALA A 65 13.88 1.14 44.13
CA ALA A 65 14.68 2.22 43.56
C ALA A 65 13.86 3.50 43.33
N ILE A 66 12.62 3.37 42.91
CA ILE A 66 11.70 4.51 42.75
C ILE A 66 11.35 5.13 44.10
N ARG A 67 11.02 4.34 45.13
CA ARG A 67 10.77 4.86 46.48
C ARG A 67 12.00 5.54 47.10
N ALA A 68 13.17 4.98 46.90
CA ALA A 68 14.43 5.57 47.38
C ALA A 68 14.74 6.91 46.71
N THR A 69 14.29 7.15 45.48
CA THR A 69 14.57 8.36 44.72
C THR A 69 13.46 9.40 44.83
N LEU A 70 12.20 8.98 44.79
CA LEU A 70 11.04 9.88 44.76
C LEU A 70 10.40 10.08 46.16
N GLY A 71 10.73 9.24 47.12
CA GLY A 71 10.21 9.29 48.49
C GLY A 71 9.18 8.18 48.80
N PRO A 72 8.89 7.94 50.08
CA PRO A 72 8.02 6.83 50.52
C PRO A 72 6.55 7.02 50.13
N GLU A 73 6.12 8.23 49.80
CA GLU A 73 4.74 8.58 49.47
C GLU A 73 4.36 8.19 48.03
N VAL A 74 5.31 7.68 47.21
CA VAL A 74 5.03 7.30 45.84
C VAL A 74 4.19 6.02 45.80
N ASP A 75 3.07 6.08 45.06
CA ASP A 75 2.19 4.94 44.78
C ASP A 75 2.71 4.19 43.53
N ILE A 76 3.48 3.13 43.76
CA ILE A 76 4.07 2.30 42.71
C ILE A 76 3.61 0.84 42.78
N ASP A 77 3.03 0.39 43.91
CA ASP A 77 2.63 -1.00 44.11
C ASP A 77 1.48 -1.36 43.18
N GLY A 78 1.67 -2.46 42.42
CA GLY A 78 0.72 -2.91 41.41
C GLY A 78 0.74 -2.10 40.09
N ASN A 79 1.52 -1.02 40.02
CA ASN A 79 1.55 -0.11 38.87
C ASN A 79 2.73 -0.38 37.91
N ILE A 80 3.52 -1.43 38.14
CA ILE A 80 4.56 -1.92 37.23
C ILE A 80 4.00 -3.07 36.41
N PHE A 81 3.75 -2.83 35.13
CA PHE A 81 3.20 -3.83 34.20
C PHE A 81 4.32 -4.63 33.56
N VAL A 82 3.97 -5.77 32.93
CA VAL A 82 4.89 -6.59 32.18
C VAL A 82 4.44 -6.65 30.72
N LYS A 83 5.35 -6.31 29.83
CA LYS A 83 5.18 -6.52 28.40
C LYS A 83 6.20 -7.55 27.91
N ILE A 84 5.81 -8.36 26.96
CA ILE A 84 6.73 -9.31 26.33
C ILE A 84 7.31 -8.63 25.10
N ARG A 85 8.64 -8.66 25.00
CA ARG A 85 9.33 -8.18 23.81
C ARG A 85 8.80 -8.95 22.60
N GLN A 86 8.04 -8.29 21.75
CA GLN A 86 7.75 -8.86 20.45
C GLN A 86 9.09 -9.01 19.74
N LYS A 87 9.57 -10.25 19.57
CA LYS A 87 10.68 -10.48 18.65
C LYS A 87 10.24 -9.86 17.33
N ALA A 88 11.05 -8.95 16.79
CA ALA A 88 10.88 -8.54 15.40
C ALA A 88 10.75 -9.85 14.62
N LYS A 89 9.60 -10.08 13.98
CA LYS A 89 9.46 -11.20 13.05
C LYS A 89 10.69 -11.14 12.14
N PRO A 90 11.40 -12.26 11.91
CA PRO A 90 12.43 -12.28 10.88
C PRO A 90 11.83 -11.58 9.67
N ALA A 91 12.54 -10.66 9.04
CA ALA A 91 12.06 -9.99 7.85
C ALA A 91 11.58 -11.09 6.91
N GLU A 92 10.26 -11.22 6.74
CA GLU A 92 9.69 -12.19 5.82
C GLU A 92 10.33 -11.90 4.48
N ALA A 93 10.82 -12.95 3.80
CA ALA A 93 11.37 -12.80 2.45
C ALA A 93 10.36 -11.97 1.63
N PRO A 94 10.82 -11.06 0.77
CA PRO A 94 9.92 -10.23 -0.01
C PRO A 94 8.93 -11.14 -0.75
N LEU A 95 7.65 -10.83 -0.69
CA LEU A 95 6.57 -11.64 -1.26
C LEU A 95 6.77 -11.87 -2.77
N LEU A 96 7.44 -10.95 -3.45
CA LEU A 96 7.68 -10.93 -4.89
C LEU A 96 9.16 -10.65 -5.20
N PRO A 97 10.07 -11.60 -4.92
CA PRO A 97 11.52 -11.37 -5.06
C PRO A 97 11.98 -11.14 -6.50
N GLY A 98 11.20 -11.59 -7.49
CA GLY A 98 11.49 -11.42 -8.93
C GLY A 98 11.00 -10.09 -9.52
N VAL A 99 10.32 -9.23 -8.75
CA VAL A 99 9.74 -7.98 -9.24
C VAL A 99 10.58 -6.79 -8.79
N LYS A 100 11.07 -5.99 -9.76
CA LYS A 100 11.91 -4.82 -9.46
C LYS A 100 11.11 -3.66 -8.88
N ASN A 101 9.99 -3.32 -9.52
CA ASN A 101 9.16 -2.19 -9.14
C ASN A 101 7.71 -2.64 -8.96
N ILE A 102 7.16 -2.46 -7.78
CA ILE A 102 5.75 -2.72 -7.48
C ILE A 102 5.07 -1.36 -7.31
N ILE A 103 4.16 -1.03 -8.22
CA ILE A 103 3.49 0.28 -8.26
C ILE A 103 2.00 0.10 -7.99
N ALA A 104 1.50 0.74 -6.94
CA ALA A 104 0.07 0.82 -6.68
C ALA A 104 -0.57 1.92 -7.57
N VAL A 105 -1.63 1.58 -8.31
CA VAL A 105 -2.47 2.57 -9.00
C VAL A 105 -3.75 2.71 -8.21
N ALA A 106 -3.95 3.87 -7.62
CA ALA A 106 -5.04 4.13 -6.68
C ALA A 106 -5.87 5.35 -7.12
N SER A 107 -7.06 5.44 -6.57
CA SER A 107 -7.95 6.60 -6.74
C SER A 107 -8.71 6.87 -5.46
N GLY A 108 -9.01 8.15 -5.20
CA GLY A 108 -9.79 8.55 -4.03
C GLY A 108 -11.25 8.13 -4.09
N LYS A 109 -11.81 7.89 -5.29
CA LYS A 109 -13.20 7.44 -5.50
C LYS A 109 -13.31 6.59 -6.76
N GLY A 110 -14.43 5.85 -6.86
CA GLY A 110 -14.76 5.10 -8.07
C GLY A 110 -15.15 6.00 -9.25
N GLY A 111 -15.06 5.46 -10.48
CA GLY A 111 -15.52 6.13 -11.70
C GLY A 111 -14.56 7.16 -12.30
N VAL A 112 -13.35 7.33 -11.77
CA VAL A 112 -12.33 8.24 -12.35
C VAL A 112 -11.51 7.59 -13.46
N GLY A 113 -11.76 6.31 -13.78
CA GLY A 113 -11.04 5.55 -14.81
C GLY A 113 -9.71 4.95 -14.35
N LYS A 114 -9.58 4.64 -13.06
CA LYS A 114 -8.39 4.01 -12.47
C LYS A 114 -7.93 2.78 -13.26
N SER A 115 -8.80 1.79 -13.42
CA SER A 115 -8.49 0.52 -14.11
C SER A 115 -8.19 0.72 -15.60
N THR A 116 -8.86 1.67 -16.26
CA THR A 116 -8.53 2.09 -17.63
C THR A 116 -7.11 2.64 -17.71
N VAL A 117 -6.74 3.51 -16.77
CA VAL A 117 -5.38 4.06 -16.70
C VAL A 117 -4.36 2.96 -16.41
N THR A 118 -4.64 2.08 -15.45
CA THR A 118 -3.75 0.97 -15.08
C THR A 118 -3.49 0.03 -16.25
N SER A 119 -4.55 -0.39 -16.93
CA SER A 119 -4.49 -1.31 -18.09
C SER A 119 -3.69 -0.71 -19.24
N ASN A 120 -3.99 0.52 -19.62
CA ASN A 120 -3.29 1.19 -20.72
C ASN A 120 -1.84 1.54 -20.37
N LEU A 121 -1.55 1.87 -19.12
CA LEU A 121 -0.18 2.07 -18.64
C LEU A 121 0.63 0.78 -18.68
N ALA A 122 0.02 -0.36 -18.32
CA ALA A 122 0.68 -1.67 -18.44
C ALA A 122 1.10 -1.94 -19.89
N ILE A 123 0.21 -1.67 -20.86
CA ILE A 123 0.51 -1.80 -22.30
C ILE A 123 1.64 -0.85 -22.70
N ALA A 124 1.57 0.43 -22.32
CA ALA A 124 2.59 1.41 -22.69
C ALA A 124 3.98 1.04 -22.14
N LEU A 125 4.07 0.52 -20.91
CA LEU A 125 5.29 0.01 -20.33
C LEU A 125 5.82 -1.23 -21.09
N ALA A 126 4.93 -2.16 -21.46
CA ALA A 126 5.31 -3.35 -22.24
C ALA A 126 5.82 -2.96 -23.63
N GLN A 127 5.17 -2.01 -24.30
CA GLN A 127 5.63 -1.45 -25.60
C GLN A 127 6.99 -0.73 -25.48
N ALA A 128 7.31 -0.17 -24.31
CA ALA A 128 8.62 0.40 -24.01
C ALA A 128 9.69 -0.67 -23.68
N GLY A 129 9.40 -1.96 -23.89
CA GLY A 129 10.32 -3.07 -23.71
C GLY A 129 10.46 -3.56 -22.26
N GLN A 130 9.57 -3.14 -21.35
CA GLN A 130 9.57 -3.60 -19.97
C GLN A 130 8.79 -4.92 -19.82
N ARG A 131 9.24 -5.79 -18.92
CA ARG A 131 8.49 -6.97 -18.50
C ARG A 131 7.46 -6.54 -17.47
N VAL A 132 6.18 -6.64 -17.80
CA VAL A 132 5.10 -6.05 -17.04
C VAL A 132 4.13 -7.10 -16.53
N GLY A 133 3.81 -7.02 -15.24
CA GLY A 133 2.69 -7.70 -14.61
C GLY A 133 1.59 -6.71 -14.23
N LEU A 134 0.36 -7.18 -14.19
CA LEU A 134 -0.83 -6.44 -13.77
C LEU A 134 -1.67 -7.31 -12.83
N LEU A 135 -1.78 -6.90 -11.58
CA LEU A 135 -2.71 -7.49 -10.63
C LEU A 135 -3.96 -6.61 -10.52
N ASP A 136 -5.11 -7.17 -10.84
CA ASP A 136 -6.40 -6.56 -10.55
C ASP A 136 -6.81 -6.92 -9.12
N ALA A 137 -6.68 -5.95 -8.23
CA ALA A 137 -7.04 -6.07 -6.82
C ALA A 137 -8.41 -5.46 -6.49
N ASP A 138 -9.16 -5.00 -7.50
CA ASP A 138 -10.54 -4.51 -7.32
C ASP A 138 -11.53 -5.67 -7.32
N ILE A 139 -11.65 -6.32 -6.17
CA ILE A 139 -12.48 -7.53 -6.01
C ILE A 139 -13.97 -7.26 -6.25
N PHE A 140 -14.43 -6.04 -6.01
CA PHE A 140 -15.84 -5.67 -6.13
C PHE A 140 -16.25 -5.34 -7.56
N GLY A 141 -15.30 -5.01 -8.42
CA GLY A 141 -15.53 -4.71 -9.82
C GLY A 141 -14.34 -5.07 -10.70
N PRO A 142 -13.95 -6.36 -10.77
CA PRO A 142 -12.79 -6.76 -11.53
C PRO A 142 -13.02 -6.46 -13.02
N SER A 143 -12.30 -5.50 -13.57
CA SER A 143 -12.49 -5.02 -14.94
C SER A 143 -11.35 -5.36 -15.89
N VAL A 144 -10.19 -5.76 -15.38
CA VAL A 144 -9.03 -6.12 -16.18
C VAL A 144 -9.31 -7.27 -17.17
N PRO A 145 -10.01 -8.37 -16.79
CA PRO A 145 -10.34 -9.42 -17.74
C PRO A 145 -11.09 -8.93 -18.99
N ILE A 146 -12.05 -8.02 -18.80
CA ILE A 146 -12.81 -7.41 -19.91
C ILE A 146 -11.87 -6.57 -20.78
N MET A 147 -11.11 -5.68 -20.17
CA MET A 147 -10.22 -4.75 -20.89
C MET A 147 -9.12 -5.43 -21.72
N PHE A 148 -8.83 -6.71 -21.46
CA PHE A 148 -7.84 -7.49 -22.18
C PHE A 148 -8.41 -8.63 -23.04
N ASN A 149 -9.73 -8.65 -23.27
CA ASN A 149 -10.42 -9.74 -23.96
C ASN A 149 -10.02 -11.12 -23.39
N ALA A 150 -10.10 -11.23 -22.07
CA ALA A 150 -9.67 -12.41 -21.32
C ALA A 150 -10.75 -12.93 -20.35
N GLU A 151 -12.03 -12.57 -20.53
CA GLU A 151 -13.14 -12.92 -19.64
C GLU A 151 -13.34 -14.42 -19.53
N ASP A 152 -13.15 -15.15 -20.66
CA ASP A 152 -13.26 -16.60 -20.71
C ASP A 152 -11.97 -17.32 -20.33
N ALA A 153 -10.89 -16.60 -20.09
CA ALA A 153 -9.62 -17.20 -19.70
C ALA A 153 -9.74 -17.76 -18.26
N ARG A 154 -9.10 -18.90 -18.05
CA ARG A 154 -9.01 -19.51 -16.72
C ARG A 154 -7.55 -19.82 -16.45
N PRO A 155 -6.96 -19.24 -15.39
CA PRO A 155 -5.60 -19.58 -14.99
C PRO A 155 -5.50 -21.09 -14.69
N VAL A 156 -4.35 -21.64 -15.04
CA VAL A 156 -4.00 -23.03 -14.79
C VAL A 156 -2.79 -23.07 -13.85
N LEU A 157 -2.44 -24.26 -13.37
CA LEU A 157 -1.19 -24.46 -12.65
C LEU A 157 -0.02 -24.20 -13.58
N SER A 158 0.99 -23.48 -13.08
CA SER A 158 2.22 -23.22 -13.80
C SER A 158 3.08 -24.49 -13.90
N ASP A 159 3.81 -24.62 -15.01
CA ASP A 159 4.83 -25.67 -15.19
C ASP A 159 5.99 -25.54 -14.18
N ASN A 160 6.15 -24.37 -13.56
CA ASN A 160 7.13 -24.12 -12.50
C ASN A 160 6.63 -24.57 -11.10
N SER A 161 5.44 -25.15 -11.00
CA SER A 161 4.91 -25.69 -9.75
C SER A 161 5.73 -26.90 -9.29
N THR A 162 5.93 -27.01 -7.99
CA THR A 162 6.61 -28.17 -7.34
C THR A 162 5.70 -28.78 -6.29
N GLU A 163 5.96 -30.01 -5.87
CA GLU A 163 5.18 -30.67 -4.81
C GLU A 163 5.19 -29.83 -3.52
N GLY A 164 4.00 -29.42 -3.07
CA GLY A 164 3.82 -28.55 -1.91
C GLY A 164 4.01 -27.07 -2.18
N HIS A 165 4.28 -26.65 -3.43
CA HIS A 165 4.33 -25.25 -3.85
C HIS A 165 3.72 -25.09 -5.24
N GLU A 166 2.39 -25.03 -5.26
CA GLU A 166 1.61 -24.84 -6.48
C GLU A 166 1.60 -23.37 -6.87
N LEU A 167 1.91 -23.09 -8.14
CA LEU A 167 1.90 -21.74 -8.70
C LEU A 167 0.80 -21.59 -9.74
N ILE A 168 0.21 -20.41 -9.79
CA ILE A 168 -0.83 -20.03 -10.75
C ILE A 168 -0.15 -19.37 -11.96
N ALA A 169 -0.32 -19.92 -13.14
CA ALA A 169 0.16 -19.29 -14.37
C ALA A 169 -0.67 -18.04 -14.67
N PRO A 170 -0.08 -16.83 -14.74
CA PRO A 170 -0.79 -15.63 -15.13
C PRO A 170 -1.30 -15.73 -16.57
N ILE A 171 -2.45 -15.12 -16.83
CA ILE A 171 -2.92 -14.94 -18.20
C ILE A 171 -2.03 -13.90 -18.88
N GLU A 172 -1.55 -14.20 -20.09
CA GLU A 172 -0.69 -13.30 -20.84
C GLU A 172 -1.44 -12.78 -22.07
N ARG A 173 -1.53 -11.45 -22.20
CA ARG A 173 -2.09 -10.75 -23.35
C ARG A 173 -1.27 -9.49 -23.62
N TYR A 174 -1.02 -9.23 -24.88
CA TYR A 174 -0.32 -8.02 -25.35
C TYR A 174 1.03 -7.77 -24.64
N GLY A 175 1.74 -8.84 -24.24
CA GLY A 175 3.00 -8.75 -23.52
C GLY A 175 2.88 -8.39 -22.03
N VAL A 176 1.66 -8.44 -21.45
CA VAL A 176 1.39 -8.22 -20.04
C VAL A 176 0.93 -9.51 -19.37
N LYS A 177 1.56 -9.91 -18.28
CA LYS A 177 1.13 -10.99 -17.41
C LYS A 177 0.08 -10.48 -16.45
N MET A 178 -1.07 -11.11 -16.34
CA MET A 178 -2.14 -10.62 -15.47
C MET A 178 -2.77 -11.70 -14.60
N LEU A 179 -3.13 -11.31 -13.39
CA LEU A 179 -4.03 -12.06 -12.52
C LEU A 179 -5.14 -11.13 -12.01
N SER A 180 -6.33 -11.65 -11.92
CA SER A 180 -7.52 -10.98 -11.38
C SER A 180 -8.38 -12.00 -10.68
N ILE A 181 -9.05 -11.60 -9.63
CA ILE A 181 -10.09 -12.45 -9.02
C ILE A 181 -11.21 -12.76 -10.00
N GLY A 182 -11.42 -11.89 -10.99
CA GLY A 182 -12.40 -12.09 -12.05
C GLY A 182 -12.19 -13.34 -12.90
N PHE A 183 -10.98 -13.91 -12.91
CA PHE A 183 -10.72 -15.18 -13.58
C PHE A 183 -11.24 -16.41 -12.82
N PHE A 184 -11.53 -16.26 -11.52
CA PHE A 184 -11.91 -17.36 -10.63
C PHE A 184 -13.39 -17.30 -10.21
N VAL A 185 -14.07 -16.21 -10.53
CA VAL A 185 -15.46 -15.97 -10.12
C VAL A 185 -16.34 -15.91 -11.36
N ASP A 186 -17.51 -16.54 -11.30
CA ASP A 186 -18.51 -16.39 -12.36
C ASP A 186 -19.07 -14.96 -12.33
N PRO A 187 -18.96 -14.18 -13.43
CA PRO A 187 -19.47 -12.80 -13.48
C PRO A 187 -20.98 -12.68 -13.18
N LYS A 188 -21.74 -13.77 -13.35
CA LYS A 188 -23.18 -13.82 -13.09
C LYS A 188 -23.53 -14.09 -11.63
N GLN A 189 -22.55 -14.46 -10.80
CA GLN A 189 -22.75 -14.74 -9.39
C GLN A 189 -22.28 -13.57 -8.54
N ALA A 190 -23.18 -13.01 -7.75
CA ALA A 190 -22.81 -12.03 -6.72
C ALA A 190 -22.06 -12.75 -5.58
N VAL A 191 -20.74 -12.64 -5.56
CA VAL A 191 -19.94 -13.18 -4.47
C VAL A 191 -19.86 -12.12 -3.37
N MET A 192 -20.34 -12.45 -2.18
CA MET A 192 -20.25 -11.58 -1.02
C MET A 192 -18.86 -11.70 -0.38
N TRP A 193 -17.92 -10.90 -0.84
CA TRP A 193 -16.58 -10.80 -0.25
C TRP A 193 -16.62 -10.03 1.07
N ARG A 194 -16.15 -10.66 2.15
CA ARG A 194 -15.82 -9.93 3.39
C ARG A 194 -14.37 -9.46 3.34
N GLY A 195 -14.06 -8.31 3.95
CA GLY A 195 -12.75 -7.68 3.84
C GLY A 195 -11.56 -8.62 4.04
N ALA A 196 -11.57 -9.46 5.07
CA ALA A 196 -10.50 -10.43 5.32
C ALA A 196 -10.38 -11.50 4.21
N MET A 197 -11.50 -11.98 3.65
CA MET A 197 -11.49 -12.94 2.55
C MET A 197 -10.90 -12.31 1.28
N ALA A 198 -11.31 -11.08 1.00
CA ALA A 198 -10.81 -10.29 -0.12
C ALA A 198 -9.27 -10.11 -0.03
N THR A 199 -8.79 -9.67 1.11
CA THR A 199 -7.34 -9.49 1.35
C THR A 199 -6.57 -10.80 1.21
N ASN A 200 -7.11 -11.91 1.71
CA ASN A 200 -6.47 -13.23 1.59
C ASN A 200 -6.42 -13.71 0.13
N ALA A 201 -7.48 -13.52 -0.65
CA ALA A 201 -7.49 -13.88 -2.07
C ALA A 201 -6.44 -13.09 -2.86
N ILE A 202 -6.34 -11.78 -2.64
CA ILE A 202 -5.30 -10.96 -3.29
C ILE A 202 -3.90 -11.41 -2.84
N LYS A 203 -3.71 -11.67 -1.54
CA LYS A 203 -2.43 -12.19 -1.04
C LYS A 203 -2.06 -13.50 -1.72
N GLN A 204 -3.02 -14.39 -1.95
CA GLN A 204 -2.82 -15.64 -2.64
C GLN A 204 -2.40 -15.40 -4.11
N LEU A 205 -3.09 -14.54 -4.86
CA LEU A 205 -2.72 -14.19 -6.23
C LEU A 205 -1.30 -13.58 -6.32
N LEU A 206 -0.89 -12.83 -5.30
CA LEU A 206 0.47 -12.28 -5.22
C LEU A 206 1.50 -13.35 -4.93
N SER A 207 1.26 -14.23 -3.93
CA SER A 207 2.25 -15.21 -3.46
C SER A 207 2.31 -16.48 -4.29
N GLU A 208 1.20 -16.89 -4.90
CA GLU A 208 1.09 -18.12 -5.70
C GLU A 208 1.09 -17.83 -7.21
N GLY A 209 1.04 -16.56 -7.64
CA GLY A 209 1.22 -16.18 -9.03
C GLY A 209 2.65 -16.45 -9.51
N ASP A 210 2.78 -17.15 -10.64
CA ASP A 210 4.09 -17.33 -11.31
C ASP A 210 4.46 -16.08 -12.10
N TRP A 211 4.75 -15.01 -11.36
CA TRP A 211 5.12 -13.72 -11.94
C TRP A 211 6.48 -13.74 -12.64
N GLY A 212 7.39 -14.63 -12.21
CA GLY A 212 8.75 -14.71 -12.73
C GLY A 212 9.54 -13.41 -12.50
N GLN A 213 10.33 -13.01 -13.49
CA GLN A 213 11.13 -11.78 -13.44
C GLN A 213 10.37 -10.64 -14.13
N LEU A 214 9.97 -9.64 -13.38
CA LEU A 214 9.29 -8.45 -13.88
C LEU A 214 10.09 -7.18 -13.59
N ASP A 215 10.02 -6.22 -14.53
CA ASP A 215 10.54 -4.87 -14.31
C ASP A 215 9.51 -4.02 -13.57
N TYR A 216 8.22 -4.23 -13.88
CA TYR A 216 7.10 -3.56 -13.21
C TYR A 216 5.96 -4.54 -12.92
N LEU A 217 5.39 -4.45 -11.72
CA LEU A 217 4.08 -5.01 -11.38
C LEU A 217 3.16 -3.85 -11.01
N LEU A 218 2.15 -3.61 -11.82
CA LEU A 218 1.10 -2.64 -11.51
C LEU A 218 0.01 -3.34 -10.71
N ILE A 219 -0.45 -2.69 -9.65
CA ILE A 219 -1.56 -3.17 -8.84
C ILE A 219 -2.72 -2.19 -8.99
N ASP A 220 -3.76 -2.64 -9.68
CA ASP A 220 -5.02 -1.90 -9.79
C ASP A 220 -5.77 -2.00 -8.45
N MET A 221 -5.64 -0.97 -7.62
CA MET A 221 -6.15 -0.97 -6.25
C MET A 221 -7.68 -0.81 -6.21
N PRO A 222 -8.39 -1.32 -5.20
CA PRO A 222 -9.78 -0.96 -4.98
C PRO A 222 -9.94 0.56 -4.85
N PRO A 223 -11.08 1.16 -5.21
CA PRO A 223 -11.28 2.60 -5.06
C PRO A 223 -11.40 3.03 -3.59
N GLY A 224 -11.11 4.29 -3.32
CA GLY A 224 -11.22 4.90 -1.98
C GLY A 224 -10.00 4.66 -1.09
N THR A 225 -10.21 4.63 0.23
CA THR A 225 -9.19 4.41 1.27
C THR A 225 -9.67 3.33 2.25
N SER A 226 -10.05 2.17 1.70
CA SER A 226 -10.61 1.05 2.46
C SER A 226 -9.54 0.26 3.23
N ASP A 227 -9.98 -0.54 4.21
CA ASP A 227 -9.12 -1.46 4.96
C ASP A 227 -8.36 -2.43 4.06
N ILE A 228 -8.93 -2.79 2.91
CA ILE A 228 -8.27 -3.66 1.92
C ILE A 228 -7.04 -2.97 1.34
N GLN A 229 -7.15 -1.68 0.98
CA GLN A 229 -6.00 -0.91 0.49
C GLN A 229 -4.89 -0.84 1.53
N ILE A 230 -5.22 -0.48 2.78
CA ILE A 230 -4.24 -0.38 3.87
C ILE A 230 -3.56 -1.72 4.10
N SER A 231 -4.32 -2.82 4.07
CA SER A 231 -3.79 -4.17 4.22
C SER A 231 -2.84 -4.54 3.08
N LEU A 232 -3.17 -4.22 1.83
CA LEU A 232 -2.32 -4.49 0.65
C LEU A 232 -1.02 -3.69 0.70
N VAL A 233 -1.11 -2.41 1.04
CA VAL A 233 0.07 -1.56 1.21
C VAL A 233 0.99 -2.10 2.30
N GLY A 234 0.43 -2.63 3.39
CA GLY A 234 1.20 -3.25 4.49
C GLY A 234 1.83 -4.61 4.13
N LEU A 235 1.29 -5.32 3.12
CA LEU A 235 1.81 -6.62 2.66
C LEU A 235 2.96 -6.48 1.65
N LEU A 236 3.02 -5.37 0.91
CA LEU A 236 3.91 -5.18 -0.22
C LEU A 236 4.96 -4.11 0.06
N LYS A 237 6.18 -4.36 -0.41
CA LYS A 237 7.19 -3.31 -0.48
C LYS A 237 6.98 -2.51 -1.77
N LEU A 238 6.02 -1.59 -1.73
CA LEU A 238 5.71 -0.75 -2.87
C LEU A 238 6.88 0.18 -3.21
N SER A 239 7.25 0.25 -4.50
CA SER A 239 8.20 1.22 -5.02
C SER A 239 7.60 2.61 -5.13
N GLY A 240 6.27 2.69 -5.20
CA GLY A 240 5.52 3.93 -5.19
C GLY A 240 4.05 3.76 -5.55
N ALA A 241 3.32 4.87 -5.48
CA ALA A 241 1.91 4.94 -5.83
C ALA A 241 1.64 5.98 -6.92
N ILE A 242 0.72 5.69 -7.81
CA ILE A 242 0.17 6.61 -8.81
C ILE A 242 -1.28 6.89 -8.41
N ILE A 243 -1.64 8.16 -8.34
CA ILE A 243 -3.01 8.57 -7.99
C ILE A 243 -3.73 9.03 -9.24
N VAL A 244 -4.85 8.39 -9.56
CA VAL A 244 -5.71 8.74 -10.69
C VAL A 244 -6.88 9.59 -10.21
N SER A 245 -7.12 10.72 -10.84
CA SER A 245 -8.27 11.60 -10.57
C SER A 245 -8.78 12.24 -11.84
N THR A 246 -9.96 12.85 -11.76
CA THR A 246 -10.49 13.79 -12.76
C THR A 246 -10.33 15.21 -12.25
N PRO A 247 -10.45 16.27 -13.12
CA PRO A 247 -10.33 17.67 -12.70
C PRO A 247 -11.40 18.17 -11.72
N GLN A 248 -12.44 17.38 -11.46
CA GLN A 248 -13.58 17.76 -10.60
C GLN A 248 -13.16 17.95 -9.15
N LYS A 249 -13.59 19.03 -8.51
CA LYS A 249 -13.30 19.34 -7.10
C LYS A 249 -13.61 18.17 -6.13
N VAL A 250 -14.73 17.47 -6.37
CA VAL A 250 -15.15 16.34 -5.54
C VAL A 250 -14.14 15.17 -5.68
N ALA A 251 -13.70 14.86 -6.91
CA ALA A 251 -12.71 13.81 -7.15
C ALA A 251 -11.34 14.17 -6.55
N LEU A 252 -10.96 15.45 -6.67
CA LEU A 252 -9.69 15.96 -6.12
C LEU A 252 -9.67 15.94 -4.60
N ALA A 253 -10.79 16.24 -3.93
CA ALA A 253 -10.89 16.14 -2.47
C ALA A 253 -10.62 14.73 -1.97
N ASP A 254 -11.12 13.70 -2.66
CA ASP A 254 -10.88 12.31 -2.31
C ASP A 254 -9.49 11.84 -2.76
N ALA A 255 -8.99 12.30 -3.91
CA ALA A 255 -7.63 12.02 -4.37
C ALA A 255 -6.58 12.54 -3.38
N ARG A 256 -6.79 13.71 -2.77
CA ARG A 256 -5.94 14.27 -1.72
C ARG A 256 -5.81 13.31 -0.54
N LYS A 257 -6.92 12.74 -0.08
CA LYS A 257 -6.91 11.72 1.01
C LYS A 257 -6.10 10.48 0.61
N GLY A 258 -6.18 10.10 -0.68
CA GLY A 258 -5.35 9.01 -1.22
C GLY A 258 -3.86 9.33 -1.17
N VAL A 259 -3.46 10.55 -1.57
CA VAL A 259 -2.06 11.01 -1.46
C VAL A 259 -1.60 11.00 0.00
N ASP A 260 -2.40 11.59 0.90
CA ASP A 260 -2.10 11.66 2.33
C ASP A 260 -1.95 10.27 2.96
N MET A 261 -2.76 9.30 2.53
CA MET A 261 -2.66 7.91 3.00
C MET A 261 -1.29 7.29 2.67
N PHE A 262 -0.79 7.46 1.43
CA PHE A 262 0.49 6.89 1.02
C PHE A 262 1.69 7.61 1.66
N LEU A 263 1.60 8.93 1.85
CA LEU A 263 2.64 9.75 2.46
C LEU A 263 2.67 9.70 4.00
N ASN A 264 1.64 9.12 4.63
CA ASN A 264 1.58 8.98 6.09
C ASN A 264 2.78 8.20 6.63
N ASP A 265 3.36 8.63 7.76
CA ASP A 265 4.57 8.03 8.37
C ASP A 265 4.47 6.52 8.60
N LYS A 266 3.26 6.00 8.84
CA LYS A 266 3.03 4.55 9.06
C LYS A 266 3.03 3.75 7.76
N VAL A 267 2.71 4.37 6.65
CA VAL A 267 2.62 3.78 5.30
C VAL A 267 3.91 4.05 4.54
N ASN A 268 4.36 5.28 4.51
CA ASN A 268 5.63 5.77 3.96
C ASN A 268 5.94 5.22 2.55
N VAL A 269 4.96 5.31 1.65
CA VAL A 269 5.10 4.93 0.24
C VAL A 269 5.18 6.21 -0.59
N PRO A 270 6.23 6.40 -1.41
CA PRO A 270 6.38 7.59 -2.23
C PRO A 270 5.26 7.67 -3.27
N VAL A 271 4.65 8.86 -3.44
CA VAL A 271 3.72 9.12 -4.54
C VAL A 271 4.53 9.49 -5.77
N LEU A 272 4.56 8.59 -6.77
CA LEU A 272 5.26 8.79 -8.04
C LEU A 272 4.65 9.96 -8.81
N GLY A 273 3.37 10.17 -8.66
CA GLY A 273 2.68 11.34 -9.19
C GLY A 273 1.20 11.11 -9.38
N ILE A 274 0.57 12.12 -9.96
CA ILE A 274 -0.87 12.18 -10.24
C ILE A 274 -1.10 12.07 -11.74
N VAL A 275 -2.11 11.30 -12.14
CA VAL A 275 -2.63 11.25 -13.51
C VAL A 275 -3.99 11.94 -13.52
N GLU A 276 -4.12 13.01 -14.28
CA GLU A 276 -5.41 13.68 -14.53
C GLU A 276 -6.11 13.02 -15.71
N ASN A 277 -7.06 12.15 -15.44
CA ASN A 277 -7.89 11.51 -16.45
C ASN A 277 -9.10 12.38 -16.80
N MET A 278 -9.65 12.21 -17.99
CA MET A 278 -10.80 13.00 -18.50
C MET A 278 -10.54 14.50 -18.47
N ALA A 279 -9.32 14.91 -18.79
CA ALA A 279 -8.86 16.29 -18.65
C ALA A 279 -9.57 17.27 -19.60
N TRP A 280 -9.84 16.86 -20.83
CA TRP A 280 -10.61 17.62 -21.81
C TRP A 280 -11.21 16.70 -22.88
N PHE A 281 -12.16 17.22 -23.63
CA PHE A 281 -12.72 16.62 -24.82
C PHE A 281 -12.40 17.47 -26.04
N THR A 282 -12.01 16.84 -27.14
CA THR A 282 -11.83 17.48 -28.44
C THR A 282 -12.73 16.82 -29.48
N PRO A 283 -13.76 17.48 -30.02
CA PRO A 283 -14.58 16.94 -31.09
C PRO A 283 -13.78 16.74 -32.38
N ALA A 284 -14.10 15.69 -33.13
CA ALA A 284 -13.45 15.43 -34.43
C ALA A 284 -13.61 16.58 -35.44
N GLU A 285 -14.76 17.22 -35.39
CA GLU A 285 -15.11 18.35 -36.27
C GLU A 285 -14.35 19.64 -35.91
N LEU A 286 -13.84 19.74 -34.68
CA LEU A 286 -13.16 20.92 -34.17
C LEU A 286 -11.83 20.50 -33.49
N PRO A 287 -10.86 20.00 -34.24
CA PRO A 287 -9.66 19.33 -33.68
C PRO A 287 -8.73 20.28 -32.89
N LEU A 288 -8.89 21.60 -33.05
CA LEU A 288 -8.12 22.59 -32.29
C LEU A 288 -8.81 23.04 -30.99
N ASN A 289 -10.07 22.64 -30.77
CA ASN A 289 -10.84 23.08 -29.60
C ASN A 289 -10.76 22.04 -28.47
N LYS A 290 -10.56 22.54 -27.24
CA LYS A 290 -10.60 21.75 -26.03
C LYS A 290 -11.76 22.16 -25.14
N TYR A 291 -12.62 21.23 -24.81
CA TYR A 291 -13.77 21.44 -23.92
C TYR A 291 -13.47 20.77 -22.56
N PHE A 292 -13.41 21.54 -21.51
CA PHE A 292 -13.07 21.08 -20.15
C PHE A 292 -14.34 20.68 -19.38
N ILE A 293 -14.94 19.58 -19.78
CA ILE A 293 -16.24 19.09 -19.26
C ILE A 293 -16.22 18.92 -17.74
N PHE A 294 -15.12 18.40 -17.21
CA PHE A 294 -14.96 18.12 -15.77
C PHE A 294 -14.14 19.16 -15.01
N GLY A 295 -13.82 20.30 -15.63
CA GLY A 295 -12.93 21.33 -15.10
C GLY A 295 -11.58 21.31 -15.79
N ARG A 296 -10.74 22.29 -15.46
CA ARG A 296 -9.46 22.51 -16.11
C ARG A 296 -8.32 22.46 -15.11
N ASP A 297 -7.29 21.63 -15.40
CA ASP A 297 -6.02 21.56 -14.68
C ASP A 297 -6.16 21.30 -13.16
N GLY A 298 -7.29 20.70 -12.70
CA GLY A 298 -7.55 20.54 -11.27
C GLY A 298 -6.55 19.64 -10.57
N ALA A 299 -6.20 18.51 -11.19
CA ALA A 299 -5.21 17.60 -10.61
C ALA A 299 -3.79 18.16 -10.76
N LYS A 300 -3.52 19.00 -11.78
CA LYS A 300 -2.26 19.72 -11.91
C LYS A 300 -2.05 20.68 -10.74
N PHE A 301 -3.03 21.53 -10.44
CA PHE A 301 -2.96 22.44 -9.29
C PHE A 301 -2.79 21.68 -7.96
N MET A 302 -3.50 20.56 -7.80
CA MET A 302 -3.35 19.72 -6.60
C MET A 302 -1.95 19.10 -6.52
N ALA A 303 -1.36 18.67 -7.64
CA ALA A 303 -0.01 18.13 -7.71
C ALA A 303 1.02 19.17 -7.27
N ASP A 304 0.91 20.40 -7.81
CA ASP A 304 1.78 21.52 -7.46
C ASP A 304 1.67 21.88 -5.97
N GLU A 305 0.44 21.91 -5.42
CA GLU A 305 0.18 22.19 -4.00
C GLU A 305 0.76 21.12 -3.06
N LEU A 306 0.67 19.84 -3.43
CA LEU A 306 1.16 18.73 -2.64
C LEU A 306 2.65 18.43 -2.85
N GLY A 307 3.31 19.12 -3.78
CA GLY A 307 4.71 18.88 -4.12
C GLY A 307 4.95 17.50 -4.77
N VAL A 308 3.95 16.93 -5.44
CA VAL A 308 4.06 15.66 -6.15
C VAL A 308 4.00 15.89 -7.68
N PRO A 309 4.66 15.06 -8.50
CA PRO A 309 4.65 15.24 -9.95
C PRO A 309 3.26 15.06 -10.58
N LEU A 310 2.90 15.85 -11.60
CA LEU A 310 1.86 15.49 -12.55
C LEU A 310 2.45 14.58 -13.63
N LEU A 311 2.05 13.29 -13.65
CA LEU A 311 2.56 12.31 -14.63
C LEU A 311 1.98 12.52 -16.02
N GLY A 312 0.73 12.97 -16.12
CA GLY A 312 0.11 13.25 -17.42
C GLY A 312 -1.34 13.63 -17.28
N GLN A 313 -1.87 14.10 -18.42
CA GLN A 313 -3.28 14.42 -18.61
C GLN A 313 -3.81 13.58 -19.77
N ILE A 314 -4.87 12.83 -19.54
CA ILE A 314 -5.50 11.97 -20.55
C ILE A 314 -6.81 12.60 -20.98
N PRO A 315 -7.00 12.84 -22.28
CA PRO A 315 -8.25 13.42 -22.79
C PRO A 315 -9.41 12.42 -22.74
N ILE A 316 -10.61 12.91 -22.83
CA ILE A 316 -11.79 12.09 -23.12
C ILE A 316 -11.75 11.79 -24.63
N VAL A 317 -11.57 10.52 -24.95
CA VAL A 317 -11.56 10.01 -26.33
C VAL A 317 -12.51 8.82 -26.40
N GLN A 318 -13.40 8.83 -27.39
CA GLN A 318 -14.39 7.76 -27.58
C GLN A 318 -13.71 6.39 -27.73
N SER A 319 -12.60 6.32 -28.45
CA SER A 319 -11.85 5.07 -28.65
C SER A 319 -11.32 4.47 -27.37
N ILE A 320 -11.02 5.24 -26.31
CA ILE A 320 -10.60 4.67 -25.01
C ILE A 320 -11.72 3.78 -24.44
N ARG A 321 -12.98 4.24 -24.52
CA ARG A 321 -14.14 3.47 -24.07
C ARG A 321 -14.36 2.26 -24.97
N GLU A 322 -14.42 2.47 -26.30
CA GLU A 322 -14.68 1.40 -27.27
C GLU A 322 -13.64 0.29 -27.19
N CYS A 323 -12.37 0.66 -27.24
CA CYS A 323 -11.27 -0.28 -27.10
C CYS A 323 -11.30 -1.04 -25.75
N GLY A 324 -11.68 -0.37 -24.65
CA GLY A 324 -11.84 -1.00 -23.36
C GLY A 324 -12.97 -2.03 -23.33
N ASP A 325 -14.11 -1.72 -23.97
CA ASP A 325 -15.27 -2.62 -24.08
C ASP A 325 -14.98 -3.83 -25.02
N GLU A 326 -14.15 -3.62 -26.05
CA GLU A 326 -13.75 -4.65 -27.01
C GLU A 326 -12.53 -5.49 -26.54
N GLY A 327 -11.95 -5.15 -25.40
CA GLY A 327 -10.78 -5.84 -24.85
C GLY A 327 -9.46 -5.58 -25.60
N HIS A 328 -9.36 -4.43 -26.24
CA HIS A 328 -8.18 -3.96 -26.95
C HIS A 328 -7.72 -2.61 -26.39
N PRO A 329 -6.92 -2.58 -25.31
CA PRO A 329 -6.53 -1.32 -24.66
C PRO A 329 -6.05 -0.26 -25.66
N ALA A 330 -6.54 0.97 -25.53
CA ALA A 330 -6.28 2.05 -26.49
C ALA A 330 -4.79 2.39 -26.66
N ALA A 331 -3.96 2.09 -25.68
CA ALA A 331 -2.52 2.27 -25.75
C ALA A 331 -1.83 1.32 -26.76
N LEU A 332 -2.52 0.26 -27.24
CA LEU A 332 -1.99 -0.61 -28.30
C LEU A 332 -1.73 0.16 -29.60
N ASP A 333 -2.56 1.14 -29.91
CA ASP A 333 -2.31 2.10 -30.99
C ASP A 333 -1.46 3.26 -30.45
N ALA A 334 -0.15 3.08 -30.55
CA ALA A 334 0.84 4.01 -30.01
C ALA A 334 0.80 5.41 -30.67
N ASP A 335 0.26 5.52 -31.86
CA ASP A 335 0.19 6.78 -32.62
C ASP A 335 -1.11 7.55 -32.37
N SER A 336 -2.11 6.92 -31.77
CA SER A 336 -3.34 7.57 -31.35
C SER A 336 -3.09 8.62 -30.27
N ILE A 337 -4.03 9.55 -30.11
CA ILE A 337 -3.99 10.57 -29.04
C ILE A 337 -3.93 9.88 -27.66
N ALA A 338 -4.67 8.79 -27.47
CA ALA A 338 -4.66 8.00 -26.25
C ALA A 338 -3.32 7.31 -26.03
N GLY A 339 -2.81 6.60 -27.04
CA GLY A 339 -1.53 5.90 -26.97
C GLY A 339 -0.37 6.83 -26.65
N GLN A 340 -0.32 8.01 -27.29
CA GLN A 340 0.70 9.03 -26.99
C GLN A 340 0.62 9.52 -25.54
N ALA A 341 -0.58 9.74 -25.01
CA ALA A 341 -0.76 10.16 -23.62
C ALA A 341 -0.26 9.10 -22.63
N PHE A 342 -0.59 7.83 -22.83
CA PHE A 342 -0.12 6.74 -21.98
C PHE A 342 1.39 6.50 -22.11
N ARG A 343 1.95 6.61 -23.31
CA ARG A 343 3.39 6.53 -23.54
C ARG A 343 4.14 7.62 -22.76
N GLN A 344 3.69 8.87 -22.80
CA GLN A 344 4.31 9.95 -22.04
C GLN A 344 4.30 9.68 -20.53
N ILE A 345 3.23 9.06 -20.01
CA ILE A 345 3.16 8.68 -18.59
C ILE A 345 4.16 7.55 -18.30
N ALA A 346 4.23 6.53 -19.16
CA ALA A 346 5.17 5.42 -19.04
C ALA A 346 6.63 5.91 -19.05
N ASP A 347 6.98 6.79 -20.00
CA ASP A 347 8.33 7.36 -20.12
C ASP A 347 8.73 8.12 -18.85
N ARG A 348 7.82 8.86 -18.23
CA ARG A 348 8.09 9.56 -16.96
C ARG A 348 8.29 8.61 -15.78
N ILE A 349 7.71 7.42 -15.82
CA ILE A 349 7.89 6.39 -14.79
C ILE A 349 9.22 5.68 -14.98
N ILE A 350 9.58 5.36 -16.22
CA ILE A 350 10.83 4.64 -16.55
C ILE A 350 12.06 5.51 -16.27
N ASN A 351 11.99 6.81 -16.56
CA ASN A 351 13.11 7.74 -16.43
C ASN A 351 13.22 8.39 -15.04
N LYS A 352 12.48 7.91 -14.07
CA LYS A 352 12.51 8.40 -12.68
C LYS A 352 13.47 7.58 -11.82
#